data_629408f699584e9944799462ca62af44
#
_entry.id   629408f699584e9944799462ca62af44
#
_cell.length_a   1.000
_cell.length_b   1.000
_cell.length_c   1.000
_cell.angle_alpha   90.00
_cell.angle_beta   90.00
_cell.angle_gamma   90.00
#
_symmetry.space_group_name_H-M   'P 1'
#
loop_
_entity.id
_entity.type
_entity.pdbx_description
1 polymer ?
#
loop_
_entity_poly.entity_id
_entity_poly.type
_entity_poly.pdbx_seq_one_letter_code
_entity_poly.pdbx_strand_id
1 'polypeptide(L)'
;MGSPVFTNKQGWSHKGSNATATNTAPDVCLTQVGNSIVPIPYPNTAKSSDLKGGSNTVQVNGHSAAIDGCCYSKSAGDEAGNRKGVMSGTHKGKAEFTNYSYNVKCEGKGVCRNADSMMLNNGNTIGVNNDASADPPVPKIPPPPKDTVRIKIVEHISWDNYDKKERRFKLGHEDNKPVAGRKFKIKMPDGSIVEKSTDDEGIIELTGQDPHGRFELIFQPDSAKLNSRHFISARGITPLKRSL
;
A
#
# COMPACT_ATOMS: atom_id res chain seq x y z
N MET A 1 2.28 -6.97 22.82
CA MET A 1 1.11 -6.81 21.93
C MET A 1 1.38 -5.64 21.02
N GLY A 2 1.21 -5.79 19.71
CA GLY A 2 1.37 -4.69 18.78
C GLY A 2 0.38 -3.56 19.01
N SER A 3 0.63 -2.42 18.41
CA SER A 3 -0.26 -1.27 18.54
C SER A 3 -1.55 -1.50 17.74
N PRO A 4 -2.74 -1.41 18.35
CA PRO A 4 -4.01 -1.45 17.62
C PRO A 4 -4.38 -0.09 17.01
N VAL A 5 -3.58 0.94 17.22
CA VAL A 5 -3.83 2.31 16.77
C VAL A 5 -2.81 2.71 15.72
N PHE A 6 -3.29 3.22 14.58
CA PHE A 6 -2.46 3.55 13.44
C PHE A 6 -2.63 5.00 13.00
N THR A 7 -1.55 5.59 12.52
CA THR A 7 -1.51 6.93 11.94
C THR A 7 -0.59 6.94 10.75
N ASN A 8 -1.04 7.49 9.63
CA ASN A 8 -0.25 7.53 8.38
C ASN A 8 0.25 6.13 7.96
N LYS A 9 -0.56 5.09 8.17
CA LYS A 9 -0.25 3.68 7.92
C LYS A 9 0.85 3.08 8.80
N GLN A 10 1.21 3.72 9.91
CA GLN A 10 2.19 3.26 10.87
C GLN A 10 1.55 3.12 12.26
N GLY A 11 1.91 2.08 12.99
CA GLY A 11 1.42 1.87 14.35
C GLY A 11 1.96 2.92 15.32
N TRP A 12 1.16 3.32 16.31
CA TRP A 12 1.62 4.23 17.34
C TRP A 12 2.62 3.53 18.25
N SER A 13 3.73 4.22 18.54
CA SER A 13 4.64 3.78 19.57
C SER A 13 4.07 4.11 20.97
N HIS A 14 4.20 3.20 21.89
CA HIS A 14 3.78 3.38 23.27
C HIS A 14 4.64 2.52 24.20
N LYS A 15 4.57 2.77 25.51
CA LYS A 15 5.43 2.09 26.48
C LYS A 15 5.34 0.56 26.43
N GLY A 16 4.20 0.01 26.06
CA GLY A 16 3.96 -1.44 25.95
C GLY A 16 4.03 -2.00 24.54
N SER A 17 4.51 -1.26 23.54
CA SER A 17 4.54 -1.69 22.13
C SER A 17 5.60 -2.74 21.81
N ASN A 18 6.53 -3.04 22.74
CA ASN A 18 7.71 -3.89 22.53
C ASN A 18 8.63 -3.40 21.41
N ALA A 19 8.50 -2.14 21.01
CA ALA A 19 9.36 -1.55 20.02
C ALA A 19 10.80 -1.46 20.50
N THR A 20 11.72 -1.65 19.55
CA THR A 20 13.16 -1.51 19.78
C THR A 20 13.72 -0.51 18.78
N ALA A 21 14.27 0.59 19.29
CA ALA A 21 15.09 1.47 18.46
C ALA A 21 16.48 0.85 18.29
N THR A 22 16.90 0.70 17.05
CA THR A 22 18.22 0.13 16.71
C THR A 22 18.98 1.13 15.85
N ASN A 23 20.26 1.31 16.13
CA ASN A 23 21.08 2.21 15.36
C ASN A 23 21.28 1.71 13.93
N THR A 24 21.21 2.65 12.98
CA THR A 24 21.44 2.43 11.54
C THR A 24 22.83 2.88 11.12
N ALA A 25 23.47 3.72 11.92
CA ALA A 25 24.88 4.08 11.81
C ALA A 25 25.61 3.62 13.07
N PRO A 26 26.91 3.29 13.01
CA PRO A 26 27.66 2.84 14.19
C PRO A 26 27.63 3.85 15.32
N ASP A 27 27.48 3.38 16.56
CA ASP A 27 27.67 4.16 17.77
C ASP A 27 29.15 4.19 18.16
N VAL A 28 29.88 5.18 17.67
CA VAL A 28 31.34 5.24 17.85
C VAL A 28 31.65 5.77 19.24
N CYS A 29 32.24 4.91 20.08
CA CYS A 29 32.67 5.28 21.41
C CYS A 29 34.19 5.12 21.57
N LEU A 30 34.78 6.04 22.32
CA LEU A 30 36.17 5.94 22.74
C LEU A 30 36.31 4.80 23.76
N THR A 31 37.29 3.92 23.49
CA THR A 31 37.48 2.73 24.27
C THR A 31 38.94 2.60 24.66
N GLN A 32 39.17 2.31 25.94
CA GLN A 32 40.53 2.04 26.42
C GLN A 32 40.94 0.62 26.02
N VAL A 33 41.99 0.52 25.20
CA VAL A 33 42.62 -0.76 24.80
C VAL A 33 44.09 -0.72 25.19
N GLY A 34 44.43 -1.44 26.25
CA GLY A 34 45.74 -1.34 26.85
C GLY A 34 46.04 0.11 27.31
N ASN A 35 47.14 0.68 26.83
CA ASN A 35 47.52 2.06 27.14
C ASN A 35 47.00 3.11 26.16
N SER A 36 46.23 2.68 25.15
CA SER A 36 45.70 3.58 24.09
C SER A 36 44.22 3.75 24.22
N ILE A 37 43.71 4.91 23.78
CA ILE A 37 42.27 5.19 23.59
C ILE A 37 42.01 5.17 22.11
N VAL A 38 41.07 4.32 21.67
CA VAL A 38 40.73 4.15 20.26
C VAL A 38 39.22 4.30 20.05
N PRO A 39 38.76 4.92 18.96
CA PRO A 39 37.36 4.94 18.61
C PRO A 39 36.94 3.56 18.09
N ILE A 40 35.93 2.95 18.70
CA ILE A 40 35.41 1.64 18.32
C ILE A 40 33.92 1.79 18.02
N PRO A 41 33.41 1.26 16.88
CA PRO A 41 32.00 1.23 16.56
C PRO A 41 31.26 0.14 17.37
N TYR A 42 30.13 0.52 17.95
CA TYR A 42 29.28 -0.38 18.75
C TYR A 42 27.87 -0.45 18.16
N PRO A 43 27.15 -1.58 18.34
CA PRO A 43 25.72 -1.59 18.22
C PRO A 43 25.10 -0.75 19.36
N ASN A 44 23.90 -0.20 19.11
CA ASN A 44 23.16 0.50 20.16
C ASN A 44 21.67 0.25 19.97
N THR A 45 20.98 -0.09 21.07
CA THR A 45 19.54 -0.36 21.06
C THR A 45 18.87 0.28 22.27
N ALA A 46 17.63 0.76 22.09
CA ALA A 46 16.78 1.28 23.16
C ALA A 46 15.38 0.67 23.04
N LYS A 47 14.70 0.48 24.17
CA LYS A 47 13.41 -0.21 24.21
C LYS A 47 12.27 0.72 24.62
N SER A 48 11.09 0.52 24.01
CA SER A 48 9.88 1.27 24.33
C SER A 48 9.42 1.13 25.79
N SER A 49 9.77 0.02 26.45
CA SER A 49 9.50 -0.17 27.90
C SER A 49 10.15 0.91 28.78
N ASP A 50 11.20 1.54 28.28
CA ASP A 50 11.92 2.63 28.95
C ASP A 50 11.40 4.02 28.58
N LEU A 51 10.19 4.11 27.97
CA LEU A 51 9.57 5.37 27.57
C LEU A 51 9.38 6.31 28.77
N LYS A 52 9.84 7.55 28.61
CA LYS A 52 9.61 8.70 29.49
C LYS A 52 9.08 9.88 28.68
N GLY A 53 8.25 10.72 29.35
CA GLY A 53 7.68 11.90 28.71
C GLY A 53 6.61 11.60 27.64
N GLY A 54 6.05 10.41 27.64
CA GLY A 54 4.87 10.10 26.82
C GLY A 54 3.62 10.82 27.31
N SER A 55 2.48 10.60 26.63
CA SER A 55 1.22 11.27 26.95
C SER A 55 0.71 10.91 28.36
N ASN A 56 0.06 11.87 29.00
CA ASN A 56 -0.50 11.69 30.34
C ASN A 56 -1.93 11.16 30.28
N THR A 57 -2.71 11.58 29.32
CA THR A 57 -4.16 11.32 29.21
C THR A 57 -4.52 10.31 28.16
N VAL A 58 -3.69 10.15 27.12
CA VAL A 58 -3.95 9.22 26.02
C VAL A 58 -3.13 7.95 26.19
N GLN A 59 -3.81 6.83 26.25
CA GLN A 59 -3.21 5.53 26.44
C GLN A 59 -3.54 4.59 25.26
N VAL A 60 -2.57 3.78 24.87
CA VAL A 60 -2.73 2.68 23.92
C VAL A 60 -2.51 1.37 24.66
N ASN A 61 -3.51 0.49 24.69
CA ASN A 61 -3.47 -0.75 25.48
C ASN A 61 -3.12 -0.52 26.97
N GLY A 62 -3.61 0.57 27.58
CA GLY A 62 -3.30 0.93 28.96
C GLY A 62 -1.89 1.47 29.20
N HIS A 63 -1.16 1.79 28.15
CA HIS A 63 0.19 2.34 28.22
C HIS A 63 0.26 3.73 27.59
N SER A 64 1.07 4.60 28.19
CA SER A 64 1.34 5.96 27.70
C SER A 64 1.80 5.95 26.23
N ALA A 65 1.15 6.73 25.37
CA ALA A 65 1.53 6.90 23.98
C ALA A 65 2.81 7.74 23.84
N ALA A 66 3.66 7.41 22.88
CA ALA A 66 4.84 8.20 22.58
C ALA A 66 4.45 9.45 21.77
N ILE A 67 4.93 10.60 22.18
CA ILE A 67 4.64 11.92 21.58
C ILE A 67 5.93 12.70 21.40
N ASP A 68 5.91 13.70 20.56
CA ASP A 68 7.05 14.61 20.36
C ASP A 68 7.63 15.12 21.68
N GLY A 69 8.96 15.03 21.82
CA GLY A 69 9.70 15.35 23.04
C GLY A 69 9.79 14.21 24.04
N CYS A 70 9.20 13.03 23.77
CA CYS A 70 9.46 11.83 24.58
C CYS A 70 10.75 11.13 24.20
N CYS A 71 11.24 10.26 25.08
CA CYS A 71 12.45 9.48 24.85
C CYS A 71 12.36 8.08 25.48
N TYR A 72 13.18 7.15 25.00
CA TYR A 72 13.55 5.97 25.75
C TYR A 72 14.74 6.33 26.63
N SER A 73 14.60 6.18 27.95
CA SER A 73 15.47 6.79 28.94
C SER A 73 16.90 6.23 28.97
N LYS A 74 17.13 5.13 28.30
CA LYS A 74 18.45 4.48 28.21
C LYS A 74 18.58 3.68 26.92
N SER A 75 19.81 3.46 26.50
CA SER A 75 20.17 2.51 25.45
C SER A 75 21.19 1.49 25.96
N ALA A 76 21.53 0.49 25.18
CA ALA A 76 22.43 -0.60 25.51
C ALA A 76 23.18 -1.09 24.27
N GLY A 77 24.38 -1.63 24.46
CA GLY A 77 25.23 -2.18 23.39
C GLY A 77 26.60 -1.49 23.28
N ASP A 78 26.72 -0.30 23.83
CA ASP A 78 27.94 0.52 23.85
C ASP A 78 28.69 0.48 25.20
N GLU A 79 28.37 -0.49 26.07
CA GLU A 79 28.91 -0.60 27.43
C GLU A 79 30.44 -0.68 27.46
N ALA A 80 31.04 -1.32 26.48
CA ALA A 80 32.51 -1.44 26.38
C ALA A 80 33.18 -0.11 26.00
N GLY A 81 32.41 0.86 25.49
CA GLY A 81 32.90 2.20 25.19
C GLY A 81 33.13 3.05 26.44
N ASN A 82 34.02 2.59 27.31
CA ASN A 82 34.26 3.11 28.67
C ASN A 82 34.73 4.57 28.74
N ARG A 83 35.17 5.13 27.59
CA ARG A 83 35.55 6.54 27.42
C ARG A 83 34.49 7.37 26.73
N LYS A 84 33.28 6.77 26.54
CA LYS A 84 32.05 7.42 26.08
C LYS A 84 32.01 7.69 24.58
N GLY A 85 30.82 8.09 24.10
CA GLY A 85 30.57 8.42 22.71
C GLY A 85 31.37 9.62 22.21
N VAL A 86 31.87 9.52 20.99
CA VAL A 86 32.72 10.57 20.37
C VAL A 86 31.96 11.88 20.25
N MET A 87 30.65 11.85 19.91
CA MET A 87 29.83 13.03 19.74
C MET A 87 29.12 13.43 21.00
N SER A 88 28.52 12.48 21.73
CA SER A 88 27.65 12.77 22.87
C SER A 88 28.39 12.89 24.21
N GLY A 89 29.59 12.36 24.31
CA GLY A 89 30.33 12.26 25.57
C GLY A 89 29.65 11.36 26.60
N THR A 90 28.72 10.49 26.18
CA THR A 90 27.97 9.56 27.03
C THR A 90 28.04 8.12 26.50
N HIS A 91 27.72 7.14 27.32
CA HIS A 91 27.38 5.79 26.92
C HIS A 91 26.09 5.38 27.63
N LYS A 92 25.33 4.45 27.02
CA LYS A 92 24.02 4.03 27.55
C LYS A 92 23.03 5.18 27.71
N GLY A 93 23.18 6.24 26.91
CA GLY A 93 22.37 7.44 26.95
C GLY A 93 20.94 7.21 26.46
N LYS A 94 20.09 8.22 26.59
CA LYS A 94 18.71 8.16 26.10
C LYS A 94 18.63 8.08 24.58
N ALA A 95 17.50 7.57 24.08
CA ALA A 95 17.12 7.65 22.67
C ALA A 95 15.90 8.57 22.52
N GLU A 96 15.99 9.59 21.65
CA GLU A 96 14.96 10.60 21.43
C GLU A 96 14.40 10.50 20.02
N PHE A 97 13.08 10.62 19.88
CA PHE A 97 12.45 10.71 18.57
C PHE A 97 12.83 12.02 17.87
N THR A 98 13.23 11.93 16.60
CA THR A 98 13.52 13.07 15.74
C THR A 98 12.47 13.27 14.67
N ASN A 99 11.57 12.28 14.53
CA ASN A 99 10.47 12.30 13.59
C ASN A 99 9.18 11.82 14.27
N TYR A 100 8.05 12.37 13.84
CA TYR A 100 6.72 12.09 14.37
C TYR A 100 5.63 12.48 13.38
N SER A 101 4.37 12.17 13.64
CA SER A 101 3.24 12.61 12.81
C SER A 101 3.04 14.12 12.88
N TYR A 102 3.07 14.80 11.74
CA TYR A 102 2.85 16.25 11.66
C TYR A 102 1.36 16.62 11.72
N ASN A 103 0.47 15.71 11.31
CA ASN A 103 -0.98 15.96 11.18
C ASN A 103 -1.83 15.29 12.24
N VAL A 104 -1.32 14.28 12.96
CA VAL A 104 -2.01 13.65 14.07
C VAL A 104 -1.30 13.99 15.37
N LYS A 105 -2.04 14.62 16.27
CA LYS A 105 -1.50 15.13 17.53
C LYS A 105 -2.22 14.52 18.74
N CYS A 106 -1.47 14.29 19.77
CA CYS A 106 -1.92 13.91 21.09
C CYS A 106 -1.39 14.93 22.10
N GLU A 107 -2.29 15.51 22.91
CA GLU A 107 -1.92 16.61 23.84
C GLU A 107 -1.19 17.78 23.16
N GLY A 108 -1.58 18.10 21.90
CA GLY A 108 -0.96 19.16 21.11
C GLY A 108 0.39 18.80 20.46
N LYS A 109 0.95 17.62 20.76
CA LYS A 109 2.25 17.13 20.26
C LYS A 109 2.06 16.04 19.21
N GLY A 110 2.94 15.98 18.21
CA GLY A 110 2.89 14.93 17.18
C GLY A 110 3.07 13.54 17.78
N VAL A 111 2.36 12.55 17.24
CA VAL A 111 2.44 11.16 17.70
C VAL A 111 3.66 10.48 17.07
N CYS A 112 4.47 9.81 17.90
CA CYS A 112 5.60 9.00 17.44
C CYS A 112 5.12 7.60 17.04
N ARG A 113 5.72 7.05 15.99
CA ARG A 113 5.21 5.86 15.30
C ARG A 113 6.28 4.81 15.08
N ASN A 114 5.87 3.63 14.68
CA ASN A 114 6.76 2.64 14.10
C ASN A 114 7.51 3.25 12.89
N ALA A 115 8.78 2.87 12.72
CA ALA A 115 9.69 3.37 11.69
C ALA A 115 10.06 4.88 11.78
N ASP A 116 9.63 5.59 12.83
CA ASP A 116 10.13 6.96 13.06
C ASP A 116 11.61 6.93 13.50
N SER A 117 12.35 7.92 13.03
CA SER A 117 13.79 8.06 13.31
C SER A 117 14.03 8.51 14.75
N MET A 118 15.13 8.03 15.32
CA MET A 118 15.58 8.38 16.67
C MET A 118 17.07 8.67 16.70
N MET A 119 17.48 9.57 17.60
CA MET A 119 18.88 9.75 17.99
C MET A 119 19.13 8.93 19.24
N LEU A 120 20.10 7.98 19.20
CA LEU A 120 20.45 7.12 20.33
C LEU A 120 21.72 7.61 21.02
N ASN A 121 21.92 7.13 22.26
CA ASN A 121 23.04 7.47 23.11
C ASN A 121 23.29 8.99 23.20
N ASN A 122 22.23 9.74 23.57
CA ASN A 122 22.25 11.20 23.64
C ASN A 122 22.72 11.88 22.34
N GLY A 123 22.32 11.34 21.19
CA GLY A 123 22.69 11.90 19.88
C GLY A 123 24.04 11.46 19.34
N ASN A 124 24.65 10.41 19.90
CA ASN A 124 25.90 9.85 19.38
C ASN A 124 25.73 9.09 18.08
N THR A 125 24.54 8.49 17.87
CA THR A 125 24.19 7.78 16.65
C THR A 125 22.72 7.95 16.29
N ILE A 126 22.40 7.68 15.04
CA ILE A 126 21.02 7.68 14.52
C ILE A 126 20.49 6.24 14.41
N GLY A 127 19.21 6.07 14.62
CA GLY A 127 18.53 4.78 14.47
C GLY A 127 17.06 4.91 14.10
N VAL A 128 16.38 3.79 14.05
CA VAL A 128 14.97 3.68 13.71
C VAL A 128 14.24 2.88 14.78
N ASN A 129 13.07 3.35 15.16
CA ASN A 129 12.17 2.66 16.10
C ASN A 129 11.39 1.57 15.36
N ASN A 130 11.64 0.31 15.66
CA ASN A 130 10.98 -0.83 15.03
C ASN A 130 10.09 -1.57 16.02
N ASP A 131 8.83 -1.73 15.64
CA ASP A 131 7.88 -2.63 16.26
C ASP A 131 7.34 -3.57 15.18
N ALA A 132 7.85 -4.79 15.13
CA ALA A 132 7.46 -5.79 14.13
C ALA A 132 5.96 -6.15 14.18
N SER A 133 5.28 -5.81 15.27
CA SER A 133 3.84 -6.05 15.43
C SER A 133 2.96 -4.85 15.10
N ALA A 134 3.57 -3.72 14.72
CA ALA A 134 2.87 -2.45 14.49
C ALA A 134 2.53 -2.20 13.01
N ASP A 135 2.74 -3.17 12.14
CA ASP A 135 2.24 -3.04 10.76
C ASP A 135 0.72 -3.11 10.76
N PRO A 136 0.04 -2.13 10.13
CA PRO A 136 -1.41 -2.23 9.97
C PRO A 136 -1.71 -3.54 9.25
N PRO A 137 -2.75 -4.28 9.68
CA PRO A 137 -3.19 -5.44 8.93
C PRO A 137 -3.41 -4.98 7.49
N VAL A 138 -2.77 -5.67 6.54
CA VAL A 138 -2.99 -5.41 5.11
C VAL A 138 -4.50 -5.39 4.93
N PRO A 139 -5.11 -4.27 4.50
CA PRO A 139 -6.54 -4.23 4.29
C PRO A 139 -6.85 -5.40 3.35
N LYS A 140 -7.63 -6.37 3.79
CA LYS A 140 -8.26 -7.31 2.87
C LYS A 140 -9.17 -6.44 2.02
N ILE A 141 -8.65 -5.98 0.88
CA ILE A 141 -9.49 -5.34 -0.13
C ILE A 141 -10.53 -6.41 -0.44
N PRO A 142 -11.82 -6.19 -0.11
CA PRO A 142 -12.84 -7.14 -0.50
C PRO A 142 -12.68 -7.31 -2.00
N PRO A 143 -12.77 -8.55 -2.53
CA PRO A 143 -12.75 -8.73 -3.96
C PRO A 143 -13.77 -7.77 -4.55
N PRO A 144 -13.45 -7.09 -5.68
CA PRO A 144 -14.37 -6.16 -6.31
C PRO A 144 -15.74 -6.84 -6.44
N PRO A 145 -16.85 -6.12 -6.19
CA PRO A 145 -18.17 -6.70 -6.30
C PRO A 145 -18.28 -7.34 -7.68
N LYS A 146 -18.65 -8.62 -7.70
CA LYS A 146 -18.87 -9.34 -8.95
C LYS A 146 -20.16 -8.80 -9.58
N ASP A 147 -20.00 -7.94 -10.54
CA ASP A 147 -21.10 -7.34 -11.27
C ASP A 147 -21.40 -8.09 -12.58
N THR A 148 -22.46 -7.68 -13.24
CA THR A 148 -22.80 -8.17 -14.57
C THR A 148 -22.06 -7.34 -15.60
N VAL A 149 -21.20 -7.97 -16.40
CA VAL A 149 -20.56 -7.34 -17.54
C VAL A 149 -21.45 -7.52 -18.77
N ARG A 150 -21.79 -6.41 -19.42
CA ARG A 150 -22.57 -6.39 -20.67
C ARG A 150 -21.66 -6.04 -21.82
N ILE A 151 -21.62 -6.89 -22.83
CA ILE A 151 -20.85 -6.69 -24.05
C ILE A 151 -21.82 -6.51 -25.20
N LYS A 152 -21.89 -5.30 -25.79
CA LYS A 152 -22.71 -5.02 -26.96
C LYS A 152 -21.90 -5.25 -28.22
N ILE A 153 -22.43 -6.08 -29.12
CA ILE A 153 -21.81 -6.41 -30.40
C ILE A 153 -22.64 -5.77 -31.49
N VAL A 154 -21.99 -4.97 -32.32
CA VAL A 154 -22.63 -4.25 -33.43
C VAL A 154 -21.87 -4.50 -34.72
N GLU A 155 -22.59 -4.56 -35.82
CA GLU A 155 -22.06 -4.66 -37.17
C GLU A 155 -21.92 -3.27 -37.77
N HIS A 156 -20.74 -2.92 -38.27
CA HIS A 156 -20.49 -1.68 -38.98
C HIS A 156 -20.57 -1.93 -40.47
N ILE A 157 -21.43 -1.22 -41.19
CA ILE A 157 -21.72 -1.45 -42.61
C ILE A 157 -20.74 -0.69 -43.49
N SER A 158 -20.01 0.31 -43.03
CA SER A 158 -19.13 1.14 -43.85
C SER A 158 -17.86 1.58 -43.14
N TRP A 159 -16.75 1.60 -43.93
CA TRP A 159 -15.48 2.23 -43.49
C TRP A 159 -15.56 3.75 -43.31
N ASP A 160 -16.59 4.41 -43.82
CA ASP A 160 -16.79 5.85 -43.71
C ASP A 160 -16.96 6.29 -42.29
N ASN A 161 -17.35 5.38 -41.40
CA ASN A 161 -17.51 5.59 -39.94
C ASN A 161 -16.23 5.31 -39.18
N TYR A 162 -15.12 4.95 -39.82
CA TYR A 162 -13.85 4.73 -39.18
C TYR A 162 -13.02 6.00 -39.12
N ASP A 163 -12.73 6.48 -37.90
CA ASP A 163 -11.82 7.59 -37.71
C ASP A 163 -10.37 7.08 -37.78
N LYS A 164 -9.67 7.42 -38.86
CA LYS A 164 -8.29 7.00 -39.11
C LYS A 164 -7.29 7.64 -38.14
N LYS A 165 -7.59 8.85 -37.58
CA LYS A 165 -6.71 9.53 -36.62
C LYS A 165 -6.81 8.88 -35.25
N GLU A 166 -8.01 8.58 -34.80
CA GLU A 166 -8.28 7.99 -33.47
C GLU A 166 -8.28 6.45 -33.50
N ARG A 167 -8.11 5.84 -34.67
CA ARG A 167 -8.12 4.37 -34.89
C ARG A 167 -9.36 3.68 -34.29
N ARG A 168 -10.51 4.35 -34.37
CA ARG A 168 -11.80 3.83 -33.86
C ARG A 168 -12.96 4.19 -34.78
N PHE A 169 -14.04 3.43 -34.68
CA PHE A 169 -15.29 3.78 -35.35
C PHE A 169 -16.01 4.90 -34.58
N LYS A 170 -16.61 5.86 -35.33
CA LYS A 170 -17.37 6.96 -34.73
C LYS A 170 -18.57 6.42 -33.96
N LEU A 171 -18.80 6.98 -32.77
CA LEU A 171 -19.91 6.64 -31.91
C LEU A 171 -21.20 7.28 -32.41
N GLY A 172 -22.33 6.54 -32.34
CA GLY A 172 -23.66 7.11 -32.55
C GLY A 172 -24.11 7.18 -34.02
N HIS A 173 -23.46 6.47 -34.94
CA HIS A 173 -23.98 6.37 -36.31
C HIS A 173 -25.18 5.41 -36.34
N GLU A 174 -26.24 5.83 -37.05
CA GLU A 174 -27.51 5.08 -37.22
C GLU A 174 -27.33 3.73 -37.96
N ASP A 175 -26.15 3.52 -38.59
CA ASP A 175 -25.82 2.33 -39.37
C ASP A 175 -25.29 1.14 -38.56
N ASN A 176 -25.14 1.29 -37.23
CA ASN A 176 -24.65 0.22 -36.37
C ASN A 176 -25.80 -0.71 -35.99
N LYS A 177 -25.95 -1.81 -36.76
CA LYS A 177 -26.96 -2.81 -36.45
C LYS A 177 -26.50 -3.75 -35.34
N PRO A 178 -27.36 -4.06 -34.36
CA PRO A 178 -27.04 -5.08 -33.35
C PRO A 178 -26.89 -6.46 -34.03
N VAL A 179 -25.90 -7.22 -33.61
CA VAL A 179 -25.69 -8.60 -34.06
C VAL A 179 -26.48 -9.51 -33.12
N ALA A 180 -27.73 -9.80 -33.51
CA ALA A 180 -28.65 -10.61 -32.72
C ALA A 180 -28.45 -12.12 -32.97
N GLY A 181 -28.67 -12.95 -31.97
CA GLY A 181 -28.75 -14.40 -32.04
C GLY A 181 -27.45 -15.12 -32.44
N ARG A 182 -26.32 -14.44 -32.47
CA ARG A 182 -25.04 -15.00 -32.90
C ARG A 182 -24.21 -15.50 -31.73
N LYS A 183 -23.59 -16.66 -31.90
CA LYS A 183 -22.71 -17.27 -30.89
C LYS A 183 -21.30 -16.71 -30.98
N PHE A 184 -20.73 -16.41 -29.77
CA PHE A 184 -19.36 -15.94 -29.61
C PHE A 184 -18.65 -16.75 -28.54
N LYS A 185 -17.38 -17.02 -28.77
CA LYS A 185 -16.49 -17.55 -27.72
C LYS A 185 -15.80 -16.36 -27.03
N ILE A 186 -15.87 -16.34 -25.72
CA ILE A 186 -15.31 -15.28 -24.89
C ILE A 186 -14.29 -15.92 -23.98
N LYS A 187 -13.05 -15.44 -24.04
CA LYS A 187 -12.01 -15.81 -23.10
C LYS A 187 -12.14 -14.90 -21.88
N MET A 188 -12.34 -15.51 -20.75
CA MET A 188 -12.53 -14.87 -19.46
C MET A 188 -11.20 -14.44 -18.85
N PRO A 189 -11.19 -13.54 -17.83
CA PRO A 189 -9.97 -13.11 -17.15
C PRO A 189 -9.19 -14.24 -16.49
N ASP A 190 -9.85 -15.32 -16.10
CA ASP A 190 -9.25 -16.53 -15.50
C ASP A 190 -8.67 -17.49 -16.56
N GLY A 191 -8.75 -17.14 -17.85
CA GLY A 191 -8.30 -17.94 -18.97
C GLY A 191 -9.31 -18.97 -19.48
N SER A 192 -10.46 -19.17 -18.82
CA SER A 192 -11.54 -20.05 -19.31
C SER A 192 -12.20 -19.50 -20.55
N ILE A 193 -12.78 -20.39 -21.39
CA ILE A 193 -13.51 -20.00 -22.60
C ILE A 193 -14.98 -20.36 -22.41
N VAL A 194 -15.85 -19.37 -22.55
CA VAL A 194 -17.30 -19.53 -22.44
C VAL A 194 -17.93 -19.19 -23.80
N GLU A 195 -18.90 -20.00 -24.23
CA GLU A 195 -19.70 -19.72 -25.42
C GLU A 195 -21.04 -19.09 -25.01
N LYS A 196 -21.37 -17.94 -25.58
CA LYS A 196 -22.61 -17.20 -25.34
C LYS A 196 -23.19 -16.68 -26.64
N SER A 197 -24.53 -16.57 -26.71
CA SER A 197 -25.22 -15.95 -27.82
C SER A 197 -25.61 -14.51 -27.45
N THR A 198 -25.61 -13.62 -28.43
CA THR A 198 -26.18 -12.29 -28.29
C THR A 198 -27.71 -12.38 -28.25
N ASP A 199 -28.33 -11.47 -27.49
CA ASP A 199 -29.78 -11.24 -27.53
C ASP A 199 -30.22 -10.40 -28.77
N ASP A 200 -31.48 -10.02 -28.82
CA ASP A 200 -32.03 -9.24 -29.93
C ASP A 200 -31.42 -7.82 -30.06
N GLU A 201 -30.85 -7.31 -28.96
CA GLU A 201 -30.14 -6.03 -28.91
C GLU A 201 -28.63 -6.16 -29.19
N GLY A 202 -28.16 -7.37 -29.48
CA GLY A 202 -26.75 -7.67 -29.70
C GLY A 202 -25.93 -7.70 -28.42
N ILE A 203 -26.54 -7.93 -27.25
CA ILE A 203 -25.88 -7.90 -25.96
C ILE A 203 -25.60 -9.32 -25.46
N ILE A 204 -24.41 -9.51 -24.91
CA ILE A 204 -24.05 -10.69 -24.11
C ILE A 204 -23.90 -10.26 -22.66
N GLU A 205 -24.60 -10.95 -21.76
CA GLU A 205 -24.47 -10.75 -20.32
C GLU A 205 -23.59 -11.82 -19.66
N LEU A 206 -22.60 -11.36 -18.89
CA LEU A 206 -21.70 -12.18 -18.10
C LEU A 206 -21.89 -11.82 -16.62
N THR A 207 -22.63 -12.64 -15.89
CA THR A 207 -22.92 -12.40 -14.46
C THR A 207 -21.79 -12.90 -13.57
N GLY A 208 -21.58 -12.25 -12.42
CA GLY A 208 -20.61 -12.67 -11.42
C GLY A 208 -19.15 -12.45 -11.84
N GLN A 209 -18.89 -11.50 -12.71
CA GLN A 209 -17.56 -11.18 -13.22
C GLN A 209 -17.03 -9.85 -12.64
N ASP A 210 -15.70 -9.72 -12.60
CA ASP A 210 -15.06 -8.44 -12.31
C ASP A 210 -15.21 -7.52 -13.53
N PRO A 211 -15.87 -6.35 -13.41
CA PRO A 211 -16.06 -5.40 -14.50
C PRO A 211 -14.74 -4.81 -15.04
N HIS A 212 -13.66 -4.89 -14.25
CA HIS A 212 -12.32 -4.46 -14.66
C HIS A 212 -11.47 -5.58 -15.26
N GLY A 213 -12.02 -6.80 -15.35
CA GLY A 213 -11.37 -7.95 -15.96
C GLY A 213 -11.16 -7.76 -17.46
N ARG A 214 -10.10 -8.36 -18.01
CA ARG A 214 -9.86 -8.38 -19.43
C ARG A 214 -10.61 -9.54 -20.08
N PHE A 215 -11.57 -9.21 -20.94
CA PHE A 215 -12.34 -10.16 -21.75
C PHE A 215 -11.84 -10.12 -23.19
N GLU A 216 -11.64 -11.28 -23.82
CA GLU A 216 -11.20 -11.38 -25.19
C GLU A 216 -12.27 -12.11 -26.02
N LEU A 217 -12.83 -11.44 -27.03
CA LEU A 217 -13.76 -12.06 -27.98
C LEU A 217 -12.97 -12.85 -29.04
N ILE A 218 -13.26 -14.15 -29.12
CA ILE A 218 -12.69 -15.02 -30.10
C ILE A 218 -13.68 -15.11 -31.28
N PHE A 219 -13.33 -14.46 -32.38
CA PHE A 219 -14.11 -14.53 -33.61
C PHE A 219 -13.87 -15.86 -34.32
N GLN A 220 -14.92 -16.65 -34.49
CA GLN A 220 -14.91 -17.71 -35.49
C GLN A 220 -15.45 -17.11 -36.80
N PRO A 221 -14.66 -17.01 -37.84
CA PRO A 221 -15.19 -16.62 -39.15
C PRO A 221 -16.15 -17.72 -39.60
N ASP A 222 -17.44 -17.39 -39.58
CA ASP A 222 -18.40 -18.18 -40.36
C ASP A 222 -18.00 -18.03 -41.83
N SER A 223 -17.46 -19.09 -42.38
CA SER A 223 -16.87 -19.14 -43.72
C SER A 223 -17.85 -18.84 -44.86
N ALA A 224 -19.12 -18.50 -44.57
CA ALA A 224 -20.16 -18.39 -45.59
C ALA A 224 -20.68 -16.98 -45.89
N LYS A 225 -20.44 -15.95 -45.06
CA LYS A 225 -21.10 -14.63 -45.24
C LYS A 225 -20.33 -13.37 -44.82
N LEU A 226 -19.06 -13.41 -44.60
CA LEU A 226 -18.28 -12.16 -44.38
C LEU A 226 -17.77 -11.66 -45.73
N ASN A 227 -18.60 -10.92 -46.42
CA ASN A 227 -18.11 -10.00 -47.45
C ASN A 227 -17.15 -9.01 -46.75
N SER A 228 -16.05 -8.67 -47.41
CA SER A 228 -14.95 -7.81 -46.93
C SER A 228 -15.33 -6.38 -46.49
N ARG A 229 -16.61 -6.11 -46.26
CA ARG A 229 -17.19 -4.80 -45.93
C ARG A 229 -17.87 -4.76 -44.54
N HIS A 230 -17.93 -5.87 -43.82
CA HIS A 230 -18.59 -5.92 -42.50
C HIS A 230 -17.57 -6.02 -41.38
N PHE A 231 -17.60 -5.11 -40.45
CA PHE A 231 -16.74 -5.07 -39.28
C PHE A 231 -17.57 -5.26 -38.02
N ILE A 232 -17.12 -6.08 -37.09
CA ILE A 232 -17.76 -6.32 -35.82
C ILE A 232 -16.92 -5.64 -34.73
N SER A 233 -17.54 -4.80 -33.92
CA SER A 233 -16.90 -4.23 -32.74
C SER A 233 -17.61 -4.64 -31.45
N ALA A 234 -16.89 -4.77 -30.37
CA ALA A 234 -17.42 -5.06 -29.05
C ALA A 234 -17.13 -3.90 -28.10
N ARG A 235 -18.08 -3.57 -27.24
CA ARG A 235 -17.94 -2.58 -26.18
C ARG A 235 -18.35 -3.16 -24.85
N GLY A 236 -17.52 -2.93 -23.84
CA GLY A 236 -17.93 -3.07 -22.46
C GLY A 236 -18.83 -1.88 -22.07
N ILE A 237 -20.00 -2.16 -21.52
CA ILE A 237 -20.87 -1.16 -20.94
C ILE A 237 -20.63 -1.17 -19.43
N THR A 238 -20.17 -0.06 -18.88
CA THR A 238 -19.99 0.12 -17.43
C THR A 238 -21.33 -0.08 -16.71
N PRO A 239 -21.37 -0.74 -15.55
CA PRO A 239 -22.61 -0.99 -14.83
C PRO A 239 -23.31 0.32 -14.47
N LEU A 240 -24.64 0.33 -14.60
CA LEU A 240 -25.49 1.40 -14.12
C LEU A 240 -25.20 1.63 -12.63
N LYS A 241 -24.86 2.86 -12.26
CA LYS A 241 -24.81 3.28 -10.84
C LYS A 241 -26.13 2.90 -10.20
N ARG A 242 -26.11 2.00 -9.23
CA ARG A 242 -27.24 1.86 -8.32
C ARG A 242 -27.37 3.19 -7.58
N SER A 243 -28.46 3.92 -7.83
CA SER A 243 -28.93 4.96 -6.91
C SER A 243 -29.16 4.29 -5.55
N LEU A 244 -28.50 4.82 -4.52
CA LEU A 244 -28.78 4.54 -3.11
C LEU A 244 -30.20 4.94 -2.75
#